data_eed3398817941949d91e9110d7b5dfbc
#
_entry.id   eed3398817941949d91e9110d7b5dfbc
#
_cell.length_a   1.000
_cell.length_b   1.000
_cell.length_c   1.000
_cell.angle_alpha   90.00
_cell.angle_beta   90.00
_cell.angle_gamma   90.00
#
_symmetry.space_group_name_H-M   'P 1'
#
loop_
_entity.id
_entity.type
_entity.pdbx_description
1 polymer ?
#
loop_
_entity_poly.entity_id
_entity_poly.type
_entity_poly.pdbx_seq_one_letter_code
_entity_poly.pdbx_strand_id
1 'polypeptide(L)'
;MHMVEFDVPEIDYTRYTNRQLAAVPLAVLAVCLLIIAGWTVVTGSPVNPGVDFTGGTELRVSVDAPTDGQARQEIQSAFSAQPESIRSVPSDGTYIVTFQSSAATTSELEGQAEAAGFDIRSIDAVSAAFGSETQQQAFLGVLVAFLGMSILVFLLFRTFVPSIAVVISAFSDIVIPIALMNVLGIELSLGTVAALLMIIGYSVDSDILLNNHILRRSGDFYESTYRAMRTGVTMTLTSIAAMIVMTIVATLFGISLLAAIGIVLVFGLTADLMNTYLLNVSLLRWYKFKGVAR
;
A
#
# COMPACT_ATOMS: atom_id res chain seq x y z
N MET A 1 12.24 27.24 -22.12
CA MET A 1 11.55 26.03 -21.68
C MET A 1 10.79 26.38 -20.41
N HIS A 2 9.50 26.75 -20.53
CA HIS A 2 8.68 27.04 -19.36
C HIS A 2 8.46 25.72 -18.62
N MET A 3 9.11 25.55 -17.47
CA MET A 3 8.73 24.50 -16.53
C MET A 3 7.29 24.79 -16.11
N VAL A 4 6.42 23.82 -16.26
CA VAL A 4 5.08 23.88 -15.66
C VAL A 4 5.29 23.83 -14.16
N GLU A 5 5.25 25.00 -13.54
CA GLU A 5 5.35 25.16 -12.10
C GLU A 5 3.97 24.85 -11.54
N PHE A 6 3.83 23.70 -10.89
CA PHE A 6 2.60 23.42 -10.14
C PHE A 6 2.51 24.41 -8.99
N ASP A 7 1.52 25.28 -9.08
CA ASP A 7 1.24 26.26 -8.03
C ASP A 7 0.61 25.49 -6.86
N VAL A 8 1.45 25.11 -5.89
CA VAL A 8 0.99 24.44 -4.67
C VAL A 8 0.29 25.50 -3.82
N PRO A 9 -1.01 25.32 -3.49
CA PRO A 9 -1.75 26.33 -2.73
C PRO A 9 -1.06 26.60 -1.38
N GLU A 10 -0.86 27.87 -1.08
CA GLU A 10 -0.33 28.30 0.22
C GLU A 10 -1.33 28.00 1.33
N ILE A 11 -1.03 26.96 2.10
CA ILE A 11 -1.83 26.62 3.27
C ILE A 11 -1.43 27.56 4.41
N ASP A 12 -2.36 28.43 4.82
CA ASP A 12 -2.16 29.28 6.00
C ASP A 12 -2.28 28.47 7.28
N TYR A 13 -1.16 27.87 7.70
CA TYR A 13 -1.07 27.09 8.94
C TYR A 13 -1.36 27.92 10.20
N THR A 14 -1.34 29.25 10.14
CA THR A 14 -1.62 30.11 11.31
C THR A 14 -3.09 30.05 11.73
N ARG A 15 -3.99 29.75 10.78
CA ARG A 15 -5.44 29.62 11.03
C ARG A 15 -5.82 28.40 11.85
N TYR A 16 -4.94 27.38 11.88
CA TYR A 16 -5.23 26.10 12.52
C TYR A 16 -4.35 25.87 13.75
N THR A 17 -4.95 25.33 14.80
CA THR A 17 -4.20 24.88 15.98
C THR A 17 -3.45 23.57 15.69
N ASN A 18 -2.37 23.28 16.42
CA ASN A 18 -1.64 22.02 16.28
C ASN A 18 -2.55 20.80 16.50
N ARG A 19 -3.54 20.94 17.41
CA ARG A 19 -4.51 19.86 17.66
C ARG A 19 -5.42 19.60 16.46
N GLN A 20 -5.85 20.64 15.76
CA GLN A 20 -6.68 20.50 14.57
C GLN A 20 -5.91 19.86 13.42
N LEU A 21 -4.65 20.28 13.19
CA LEU A 21 -3.80 19.69 12.16
C LEU A 21 -3.50 18.21 12.43
N ALA A 22 -3.15 17.84 13.66
CA ALA A 22 -2.87 16.47 14.01
C ALA A 22 -4.15 15.59 14.10
N ALA A 23 -5.32 16.19 14.35
CA ALA A 23 -6.55 15.42 14.55
C ALA A 23 -6.98 14.65 13.31
N VAL A 24 -6.80 15.22 12.11
CA VAL A 24 -7.21 14.57 10.85
C VAL A 24 -6.40 13.30 10.59
N PRO A 25 -5.06 13.33 10.52
CA PRO A 25 -4.28 12.11 10.31
C PRO A 25 -4.47 11.08 11.41
N LEU A 26 -4.54 11.51 12.67
CA LEU A 26 -4.74 10.59 13.80
C LEU A 26 -6.14 9.96 13.80
N ALA A 27 -7.17 10.69 13.36
CA ALA A 27 -8.50 10.13 13.20
C ALA A 27 -8.55 9.09 12.07
N VAL A 28 -7.91 9.39 10.93
CA VAL A 28 -7.77 8.43 9.82
C VAL A 28 -7.02 7.18 10.28
N LEU A 29 -5.89 7.34 10.96
CA LEU A 29 -5.14 6.23 11.53
C LEU A 29 -5.99 5.39 12.50
N ALA A 30 -6.73 6.04 13.40
CA ALA A 30 -7.60 5.34 14.36
C ALA A 30 -8.71 4.55 13.64
N VAL A 31 -9.34 5.12 12.61
CA VAL A 31 -10.34 4.41 11.79
C VAL A 31 -9.70 3.22 11.08
N CYS A 32 -8.52 3.38 10.48
CA CYS A 32 -7.81 2.30 9.82
C CYS A 32 -7.42 1.17 10.79
N LEU A 33 -6.98 1.50 12.00
CA LEU A 33 -6.70 0.51 13.05
C LEU A 33 -7.98 -0.24 13.48
N LEU A 34 -9.12 0.45 13.57
CA LEU A 34 -10.41 -0.18 13.87
C LEU A 34 -10.87 -1.10 12.72
N ILE A 35 -10.64 -0.73 11.47
CA ILE A 35 -10.91 -1.58 10.30
C ILE A 35 -10.06 -2.86 10.39
N ILE A 36 -8.76 -2.75 10.62
CA ILE A 36 -7.85 -3.90 10.73
C ILE A 36 -8.24 -4.78 11.92
N ALA A 37 -8.55 -4.19 13.08
CA ALA A 37 -8.97 -4.93 14.26
C ALA A 37 -10.32 -5.67 14.01
N GLY A 38 -11.30 -5.00 13.42
CA GLY A 38 -12.57 -5.60 13.02
C GLY A 38 -12.38 -6.73 12.02
N TRP A 39 -11.52 -6.52 11.03
CA TRP A 39 -11.16 -7.55 10.05
C TRP A 39 -10.56 -8.78 10.73
N THR A 40 -9.60 -8.56 11.65
CA THR A 40 -8.95 -9.63 12.41
C THR A 40 -9.97 -10.45 13.24
N VAL A 41 -10.95 -9.78 13.85
CA VAL A 41 -11.99 -10.47 14.64
C VAL A 41 -12.88 -11.34 13.75
N VAL A 42 -13.18 -10.89 12.52
CA VAL A 42 -14.08 -11.60 11.60
C VAL A 42 -13.36 -12.73 10.84
N THR A 43 -12.13 -12.48 10.39
CA THR A 43 -11.40 -13.40 9.49
C THR A 43 -10.30 -14.19 10.18
N GLY A 44 -9.89 -13.82 11.40
CA GLY A 44 -8.77 -14.40 12.12
C GLY A 44 -7.38 -13.89 11.69
N SER A 45 -7.31 -13.00 10.67
CA SER A 45 -6.07 -12.43 10.15
C SER A 45 -6.19 -10.91 10.02
N PRO A 46 -5.12 -10.12 10.29
CA PRO A 46 -5.15 -8.68 10.15
C PRO A 46 -5.20 -8.19 8.69
N VAL A 47 -4.89 -9.08 7.76
CA VAL A 47 -4.90 -8.83 6.31
C VAL A 47 -5.46 -10.03 5.59
N ASN A 48 -5.91 -9.85 4.34
CA ASN A 48 -6.30 -10.95 3.47
C ASN A 48 -5.04 -11.53 2.80
N PRO A 49 -4.51 -12.71 3.23
CA PRO A 49 -3.28 -13.25 2.66
C PRO A 49 -3.58 -13.88 1.30
N GLY A 50 -2.77 -13.56 0.29
CA GLY A 50 -2.83 -14.19 -1.04
C GLY A 50 -2.11 -15.55 -1.09
N VAL A 51 -2.15 -16.19 -2.25
CA VAL A 51 -1.54 -17.52 -2.50
C VAL A 51 -0.04 -17.59 -2.19
N ASP A 52 0.67 -16.49 -2.29
CA ASP A 52 2.08 -16.40 -1.91
C ASP A 52 2.33 -16.79 -0.44
N PHE A 53 1.32 -16.60 0.42
CA PHE A 53 1.41 -16.80 1.88
C PHE A 53 0.54 -17.94 2.40
N THR A 54 -0.58 -18.24 1.75
CA THR A 54 -1.44 -19.37 2.13
C THR A 54 -1.06 -20.65 1.42
N GLY A 55 -0.35 -20.52 0.32
CA GLY A 55 -0.25 -21.55 -0.69
C GLY A 55 -1.55 -21.66 -1.48
N GLY A 56 -1.48 -22.24 -2.65
CA GLY A 56 -2.64 -22.42 -3.53
C GLY A 56 -2.21 -22.58 -4.98
N THR A 57 -3.22 -22.62 -5.86
CA THR A 57 -3.02 -22.70 -7.30
C THR A 57 -3.78 -21.56 -7.96
N GLU A 58 -3.11 -20.82 -8.82
CA GLU A 58 -3.70 -19.80 -9.69
C GLU A 58 -3.68 -20.31 -11.13
N LEU A 59 -4.86 -20.43 -11.73
CA LEU A 59 -5.01 -20.80 -13.14
C LEU A 59 -5.42 -19.57 -13.95
N ARG A 60 -4.73 -19.31 -15.05
CA ARG A 60 -5.18 -18.38 -16.06
C ARG A 60 -5.81 -19.14 -17.21
N VAL A 61 -7.12 -18.98 -17.38
CA VAL A 61 -7.92 -19.71 -18.36
C VAL A 61 -8.63 -18.76 -19.33
N SER A 62 -8.76 -19.19 -20.58
CA SER A 62 -9.65 -18.56 -21.55
C SER A 62 -10.95 -19.34 -21.62
N VAL A 63 -12.07 -18.63 -21.49
CA VAL A 63 -13.43 -19.20 -21.51
C VAL A 63 -14.22 -18.51 -22.59
N ASP A 64 -14.77 -19.32 -23.53
CA ASP A 64 -15.58 -18.79 -24.63
C ASP A 64 -17.05 -18.65 -24.18
N ALA A 65 -17.34 -17.55 -23.50
CA ALA A 65 -18.67 -17.24 -23.01
C ALA A 65 -19.14 -15.86 -23.48
N PRO A 66 -20.43 -15.69 -23.82
CA PRO A 66 -20.99 -14.44 -24.37
C PRO A 66 -20.92 -13.25 -23.41
N THR A 67 -20.91 -13.52 -22.08
CA THR A 67 -20.88 -12.49 -21.05
C THR A 67 -19.98 -12.87 -19.88
N ASP A 68 -19.43 -11.87 -19.18
CA ASP A 68 -18.59 -12.09 -17.99
C ASP A 68 -19.33 -12.89 -16.89
N GLY A 69 -20.61 -12.65 -16.71
CA GLY A 69 -21.42 -13.39 -15.74
C GLY A 69 -21.56 -14.88 -16.07
N GLN A 70 -21.74 -15.22 -17.36
CA GLN A 70 -21.80 -16.60 -17.83
C GLN A 70 -20.44 -17.28 -17.72
N ALA A 71 -19.35 -16.60 -18.10
CA ALA A 71 -18.01 -17.12 -17.95
C ALA A 71 -17.69 -17.47 -16.47
N ARG A 72 -18.05 -16.59 -15.52
CA ARG A 72 -17.86 -16.86 -14.09
C ARG A 72 -18.68 -18.06 -13.61
N GLN A 73 -19.90 -18.20 -14.10
CA GLN A 73 -20.75 -19.33 -13.75
C GLN A 73 -20.23 -20.65 -14.34
N GLU A 74 -19.75 -20.63 -15.57
CA GLU A 74 -19.10 -21.78 -16.20
C GLU A 74 -17.83 -22.19 -15.45
N ILE A 75 -16.98 -21.22 -15.09
CA ILE A 75 -15.80 -21.47 -14.26
C ILE A 75 -16.18 -22.10 -12.92
N GLN A 76 -17.17 -21.53 -12.22
CA GLN A 76 -17.61 -22.08 -10.92
C GLN A 76 -18.15 -23.50 -11.04
N SER A 77 -18.82 -23.83 -12.14
CA SER A 77 -19.40 -25.16 -12.35
C SER A 77 -18.40 -26.20 -12.84
N ALA A 78 -17.31 -25.77 -13.46
CA ALA A 78 -16.28 -26.64 -14.03
C ALA A 78 -15.42 -27.30 -12.95
N PHE A 79 -15.22 -26.63 -11.82
CA PHE A 79 -14.35 -27.12 -10.76
C PHE A 79 -15.16 -27.73 -9.60
N SER A 80 -14.68 -28.88 -9.09
CA SER A 80 -15.23 -29.50 -7.89
C SER A 80 -14.91 -28.73 -6.63
N ALA A 81 -13.75 -28.03 -6.62
CA ALA A 81 -13.34 -27.13 -5.56
C ALA A 81 -13.88 -25.72 -5.83
N GLN A 82 -14.37 -25.06 -4.78
CA GLN A 82 -14.85 -23.69 -4.92
C GLN A 82 -13.67 -22.74 -5.09
N PRO A 83 -13.61 -21.92 -6.15
CA PRO A 83 -12.60 -20.89 -6.31
C PRO A 83 -12.68 -19.84 -5.19
N GLU A 84 -11.52 -19.43 -4.68
CA GLU A 84 -11.42 -18.32 -3.73
C GLU A 84 -11.69 -16.98 -4.42
N SER A 85 -11.17 -16.83 -5.63
CA SER A 85 -11.43 -15.64 -6.45
C SER A 85 -11.47 -15.98 -7.94
N ILE A 86 -12.26 -15.18 -8.70
CA ILE A 86 -12.31 -15.21 -10.17
C ILE A 86 -12.19 -13.76 -10.65
N ARG A 87 -11.11 -13.44 -11.34
CA ARG A 87 -10.84 -12.10 -11.89
C ARG A 87 -10.76 -12.14 -13.42
N SER A 88 -11.49 -11.26 -14.08
CA SER A 88 -11.37 -11.13 -15.55
C SER A 88 -10.18 -10.25 -15.92
N VAL A 89 -9.54 -10.60 -17.04
CA VAL A 89 -8.43 -9.88 -17.65
C VAL A 89 -8.92 -9.29 -18.98
N PRO A 90 -9.33 -8.00 -19.01
CA PRO A 90 -9.98 -7.42 -20.19
C PRO A 90 -9.13 -7.38 -21.45
N SER A 91 -7.79 -7.38 -21.31
CA SER A 91 -6.86 -7.25 -22.45
C SER A 91 -6.86 -8.44 -23.40
N ASP A 92 -7.11 -9.64 -22.90
CA ASP A 92 -7.05 -10.88 -23.69
C ASP A 92 -8.24 -11.83 -23.45
N GLY A 93 -9.26 -11.36 -22.71
CA GLY A 93 -10.47 -12.13 -22.45
C GLY A 93 -10.25 -13.37 -21.58
N THR A 94 -9.17 -13.42 -20.79
CA THR A 94 -8.89 -14.53 -19.89
C THR A 94 -9.41 -14.27 -18.47
N TYR A 95 -9.48 -15.33 -17.65
CA TYR A 95 -9.86 -15.29 -16.25
C TYR A 95 -8.72 -15.87 -15.42
N ILE A 96 -8.40 -15.18 -14.32
CA ILE A 96 -7.50 -15.65 -13.27
C ILE A 96 -8.37 -16.27 -12.18
N VAL A 97 -8.21 -17.56 -11.96
CA VAL A 97 -8.97 -18.36 -10.99
C VAL A 97 -8.03 -18.86 -9.92
N THR A 98 -8.28 -18.45 -8.69
CA THR A 98 -7.44 -18.77 -7.53
C THR A 98 -8.10 -19.85 -6.67
N PHE A 99 -7.33 -20.86 -6.29
CA PHE A 99 -7.75 -21.94 -5.39
C PHE A 99 -6.79 -22.05 -4.20
N GLN A 100 -7.32 -22.33 -3.02
CA GLN A 100 -6.49 -22.64 -1.85
C GLN A 100 -5.81 -24.00 -2.00
N SER A 101 -4.62 -24.16 -1.43
CA SER A 101 -3.82 -25.38 -1.51
C SER A 101 -4.51 -26.62 -0.91
N SER A 102 -5.50 -26.42 -0.03
CA SER A 102 -6.30 -27.48 0.57
C SER A 102 -7.51 -27.91 -0.26
N ALA A 103 -7.84 -27.14 -1.32
CA ALA A 103 -9.08 -27.34 -2.07
C ALA A 103 -9.00 -28.45 -3.11
N ALA A 104 -7.89 -28.53 -3.85
CA ALA A 104 -7.59 -29.58 -4.84
C ALA A 104 -6.09 -29.54 -5.20
N THR A 105 -5.60 -30.62 -5.77
CA THR A 105 -4.24 -30.66 -6.32
C THR A 105 -4.17 -29.92 -7.66
N THR A 106 -3.01 -29.37 -7.98
CA THR A 106 -2.79 -28.67 -9.27
C THR A 106 -3.19 -29.55 -10.48
N SER A 107 -2.84 -30.84 -10.45
CA SER A 107 -3.18 -31.78 -11.52
C SER A 107 -4.69 -32.05 -11.64
N GLU A 108 -5.41 -32.05 -10.53
CA GLU A 108 -6.89 -32.20 -10.55
C GLU A 108 -7.54 -30.94 -11.14
N LEU A 109 -7.07 -29.74 -10.76
CA LEU A 109 -7.57 -28.49 -11.29
C LEU A 109 -7.28 -28.36 -12.80
N GLU A 110 -6.08 -28.72 -13.23
CA GLU A 110 -5.71 -28.79 -14.64
C GLU A 110 -6.61 -29.72 -15.43
N GLY A 111 -6.77 -30.96 -14.95
CA GLY A 111 -7.67 -31.93 -15.60
C GLY A 111 -9.13 -31.49 -15.67
N GLN A 112 -9.64 -30.80 -14.65
CA GLN A 112 -11.00 -30.25 -14.64
C GLN A 112 -11.17 -29.08 -15.64
N ALA A 113 -10.16 -28.19 -15.73
CA ALA A 113 -10.15 -27.10 -16.69
C ALA A 113 -10.12 -27.61 -18.13
N GLU A 114 -9.27 -28.62 -18.43
CA GLU A 114 -9.20 -29.27 -19.74
C GLU A 114 -10.52 -30.00 -20.07
N ALA A 115 -11.09 -30.73 -19.11
CA ALA A 115 -12.37 -31.42 -19.30
C ALA A 115 -13.55 -30.48 -19.57
N ALA A 116 -13.49 -29.24 -19.01
CA ALA A 116 -14.44 -28.19 -19.30
C ALA A 116 -14.20 -27.46 -20.63
N GLY A 117 -13.10 -27.78 -21.32
CA GLY A 117 -12.75 -27.16 -22.61
C GLY A 117 -12.10 -25.77 -22.48
N PHE A 118 -11.60 -25.43 -21.28
CA PHE A 118 -10.91 -24.17 -21.08
C PHE A 118 -9.48 -24.23 -21.65
N ASP A 119 -9.06 -23.15 -22.30
CA ASP A 119 -7.67 -23.00 -22.76
C ASP A 119 -6.83 -22.43 -21.63
N ILE A 120 -5.91 -23.26 -21.09
CA ILE A 120 -5.05 -22.90 -19.95
C ILE A 120 -3.85 -22.11 -20.47
N ARG A 121 -3.70 -20.87 -20.04
CA ARG A 121 -2.59 -19.97 -20.39
C ARG A 121 -1.41 -20.06 -19.45
N SER A 122 -1.66 -20.16 -18.15
CA SER A 122 -0.63 -20.41 -17.12
C SER A 122 -1.22 -21.12 -15.92
N ILE A 123 -0.38 -21.83 -15.20
CA ILE A 123 -0.66 -22.44 -13.90
C ILE A 123 0.50 -22.10 -12.99
N ASP A 124 0.20 -21.40 -11.90
CA ASP A 124 1.15 -21.05 -10.86
C ASP A 124 0.70 -21.69 -9.54
N ALA A 125 1.57 -22.46 -8.91
CA ALA A 125 1.25 -23.18 -7.70
C ALA A 125 2.31 -22.95 -6.60
N VAL A 126 1.83 -22.65 -5.39
CA VAL A 126 2.65 -22.46 -4.21
C VAL A 126 2.23 -23.45 -3.14
N SER A 127 3.19 -24.18 -2.56
CA SER A 127 2.88 -25.10 -1.47
C SER A 127 2.55 -24.35 -0.18
N ALA A 128 1.64 -24.88 0.65
CA ALA A 128 1.26 -24.26 1.92
C ALA A 128 2.45 -24.09 2.89
N ALA A 129 3.41 -25.03 2.87
CA ALA A 129 4.61 -24.93 3.69
C ALA A 129 5.50 -23.75 3.28
N PHE A 130 5.70 -23.57 1.97
CA PHE A 130 6.46 -22.45 1.43
C PHE A 130 5.75 -21.13 1.70
N GLY A 131 4.42 -21.07 1.54
CA GLY A 131 3.63 -19.89 1.80
C GLY A 131 3.75 -19.41 3.26
N SER A 132 3.63 -20.32 4.23
CA SER A 132 3.75 -19.98 5.66
C SER A 132 5.15 -19.48 6.05
N GLU A 133 6.19 -20.05 5.49
CA GLU A 133 7.58 -19.61 5.70
C GLU A 133 7.79 -18.20 5.10
N THR A 134 7.30 -18.00 3.88
CA THR A 134 7.37 -16.71 3.18
C THR A 134 6.61 -15.62 3.92
N GLN A 135 5.43 -15.94 4.50
CA GLN A 135 4.67 -14.99 5.32
C GLN A 135 5.46 -14.54 6.55
N GLN A 136 6.10 -15.47 7.25
CA GLN A 136 6.93 -15.15 8.42
C GLN A 136 8.13 -14.30 8.03
N GLN A 137 8.81 -14.62 6.93
CA GLN A 137 9.93 -13.84 6.41
C GLN A 137 9.50 -12.43 5.99
N ALA A 138 8.36 -12.28 5.31
CA ALA A 138 7.80 -11.00 4.90
C ALA A 138 7.47 -10.11 6.10
N PHE A 139 6.80 -10.65 7.11
CA PHE A 139 6.51 -9.92 8.35
C PHE A 139 7.77 -9.47 9.07
N LEU A 140 8.76 -10.37 9.21
CA LEU A 140 10.05 -10.04 9.82
C LEU A 140 10.79 -8.98 8.99
N GLY A 141 10.75 -9.07 7.66
CA GLY A 141 11.34 -8.09 6.76
C GLY A 141 10.77 -6.68 6.94
N VAL A 142 9.44 -6.56 6.99
CA VAL A 142 8.76 -5.27 7.24
C VAL A 142 9.12 -4.73 8.63
N LEU A 143 9.13 -5.58 9.66
CA LEU A 143 9.49 -5.18 11.03
C LEU A 143 10.94 -4.70 11.12
N VAL A 144 11.89 -5.44 10.54
CA VAL A 144 13.31 -5.08 10.52
C VAL A 144 13.53 -3.79 9.73
N ALA A 145 12.88 -3.63 8.58
CA ALA A 145 12.96 -2.40 7.79
C ALA A 145 12.43 -1.20 8.58
N PHE A 146 11.26 -1.34 9.24
CA PHE A 146 10.66 -0.28 10.04
C PHE A 146 11.52 0.10 11.25
N LEU A 147 12.05 -0.88 11.98
CA LEU A 147 12.94 -0.64 13.13
C LEU A 147 14.28 -0.04 12.67
N GLY A 148 14.88 -0.55 11.61
CA GLY A 148 16.12 -0.03 11.04
C GLY A 148 15.96 1.43 10.60
N MET A 149 14.88 1.74 9.89
CA MET A 149 14.51 3.11 9.52
C MET A 149 14.34 4.00 10.76
N SER A 150 13.60 3.53 11.78
CA SER A 150 13.38 4.30 13.01
C SER A 150 14.69 4.65 13.71
N ILE A 151 15.61 3.70 13.81
CA ILE A 151 16.96 3.92 14.36
C ILE A 151 17.73 4.94 13.51
N LEU A 152 17.71 4.80 12.19
CA LEU A 152 18.38 5.73 11.27
C LEU A 152 17.88 7.16 11.47
N VAL A 153 16.57 7.35 11.56
CA VAL A 153 15.94 8.67 11.77
C VAL A 153 16.37 9.28 13.10
N PHE A 154 16.41 8.49 14.18
CA PHE A 154 16.92 8.95 15.49
C PHE A 154 18.39 9.36 15.43
N LEU A 155 19.24 8.60 14.75
CA LEU A 155 20.66 8.92 14.56
C LEU A 155 20.87 10.18 13.71
N LEU A 156 20.01 10.39 12.70
CA LEU A 156 20.09 11.52 11.77
C LEU A 156 19.70 12.84 12.43
N PHE A 157 18.56 12.87 13.12
CA PHE A 157 18.04 14.10 13.73
C PHE A 157 18.63 14.40 15.11
N ARG A 158 19.00 13.37 15.87
CA ARG A 158 19.51 13.47 17.24
C ARG A 158 18.59 14.27 18.18
N THR A 159 17.31 14.37 17.83
CA THR A 159 16.27 15.08 18.58
C THR A 159 15.05 14.19 18.68
N PHE A 160 14.49 14.07 19.89
CA PHE A 160 13.44 13.09 20.17
C PHE A 160 12.14 13.40 19.42
N VAL A 161 11.64 14.63 19.51
CA VAL A 161 10.31 14.99 18.97
C VAL A 161 10.24 14.88 17.45
N PRO A 162 11.16 15.46 16.67
CA PRO A 162 11.18 15.27 15.22
C PRO A 162 11.31 13.81 14.80
N SER A 163 12.15 13.02 15.49
CA SER A 163 12.32 11.60 15.17
C SER A 163 11.03 10.80 15.41
N ILE A 164 10.35 11.01 16.55
CA ILE A 164 9.06 10.36 16.84
C ILE A 164 7.98 10.79 15.84
N ALA A 165 7.98 12.03 15.38
CA ALA A 165 7.03 12.51 14.38
C ALA A 165 7.15 11.70 13.08
N VAL A 166 8.37 11.50 12.58
CA VAL A 166 8.66 10.69 11.38
C VAL A 166 8.25 9.22 11.60
N VAL A 167 8.54 8.64 12.75
CA VAL A 167 8.20 7.22 13.04
C VAL A 167 6.68 7.01 13.09
N ILE A 168 5.93 7.95 13.70
CA ILE A 168 4.45 7.87 13.72
C ILE A 168 3.87 8.07 12.31
N SER A 169 4.42 9.01 11.53
CA SER A 169 4.05 9.22 10.12
C SER A 169 4.24 7.93 9.33
N ALA A 170 5.44 7.37 9.33
CA ALA A 170 5.75 6.14 8.60
C ALA A 170 4.90 4.92 9.06
N PHE A 171 4.58 4.83 10.34
CA PHE A 171 3.65 3.81 10.83
C PHE A 171 2.25 3.98 10.24
N SER A 172 1.75 5.21 10.22
CA SER A 172 0.45 5.54 9.62
C SER A 172 0.42 5.25 8.11
N ASP A 173 1.53 5.52 7.41
CA ASP A 173 1.68 5.30 5.96
C ASP A 173 1.70 3.81 5.58
N ILE A 174 1.97 2.92 6.51
CA ILE A 174 1.83 1.47 6.35
C ILE A 174 0.40 1.02 6.71
N VAL A 175 -0.14 1.50 7.82
CA VAL A 175 -1.44 1.05 8.35
C VAL A 175 -2.59 1.45 7.44
N ILE A 176 -2.55 2.66 6.87
CA ILE A 176 -3.62 3.15 5.99
C ILE A 176 -3.77 2.29 4.72
N PRO A 177 -2.70 2.01 3.94
CA PRO A 177 -2.80 1.10 2.81
C PRO A 177 -3.28 -0.30 3.18
N ILE A 178 -2.80 -0.87 4.28
CA ILE A 178 -3.26 -2.20 4.75
C ILE A 178 -4.76 -2.21 5.02
N ALA A 179 -5.29 -1.18 5.70
CA ALA A 179 -6.73 -1.08 5.95
C ALA A 179 -7.53 -0.95 4.65
N LEU A 180 -7.03 -0.16 3.68
CA LEU A 180 -7.67 0.01 2.38
C LEU A 180 -7.59 -1.26 1.52
N MET A 181 -6.49 -2.01 1.60
CA MET A 181 -6.38 -3.33 0.96
C MET A 181 -7.49 -4.27 1.44
N ASN A 182 -7.71 -4.35 2.77
CA ASN A 182 -8.78 -5.18 3.33
C ASN A 182 -10.17 -4.77 2.81
N VAL A 183 -10.46 -3.46 2.78
CA VAL A 183 -11.76 -2.93 2.32
C VAL A 183 -11.99 -3.19 0.84
N LEU A 184 -10.94 -3.12 0.02
CA LEU A 184 -11.01 -3.32 -1.43
C LEU A 184 -10.82 -4.77 -1.88
N GLY A 185 -10.57 -5.70 -0.94
CA GLY A 185 -10.32 -7.10 -1.26
C GLY A 185 -8.98 -7.32 -1.99
N ILE A 186 -7.99 -6.43 -1.78
CA ILE A 186 -6.65 -6.61 -2.32
C ILE A 186 -5.89 -7.54 -1.37
N GLU A 187 -5.40 -8.65 -1.91
CA GLU A 187 -4.67 -9.64 -1.13
C GLU A 187 -3.24 -9.17 -0.83
N LEU A 188 -2.76 -9.54 0.35
CA LEU A 188 -1.36 -9.40 0.70
C LEU A 188 -0.55 -10.45 -0.10
N SER A 189 0.35 -9.99 -0.95
CA SER A 189 1.27 -10.78 -1.76
C SER A 189 2.71 -10.33 -1.53
N LEU A 190 3.69 -11.06 -2.04
CA LEU A 190 5.09 -10.61 -2.02
C LEU A 190 5.26 -9.23 -2.67
N GLY A 191 4.51 -8.96 -3.74
CA GLY A 191 4.54 -7.66 -4.40
C GLY A 191 3.95 -6.54 -3.56
N THR A 192 2.83 -6.76 -2.89
CA THR A 192 2.24 -5.73 -2.01
C THR A 192 3.08 -5.50 -0.76
N VAL A 193 3.76 -6.53 -0.24
CA VAL A 193 4.78 -6.37 0.82
C VAL A 193 5.95 -5.52 0.33
N ALA A 194 6.45 -5.77 -0.89
CA ALA A 194 7.49 -4.92 -1.47
C ALA A 194 7.02 -3.46 -1.63
N ALA A 195 5.76 -3.23 -2.02
CA ALA A 195 5.17 -1.90 -2.06
C ALA A 195 5.15 -1.23 -0.68
N LEU A 196 4.75 -1.95 0.38
CA LEU A 196 4.80 -1.42 1.75
C LEU A 196 6.22 -1.07 2.20
N LEU A 197 7.22 -1.88 1.85
CA LEU A 197 8.63 -1.59 2.11
C LEU A 197 9.11 -0.34 1.34
N MET A 198 8.66 -0.15 0.09
CA MET A 198 8.96 1.05 -0.68
C MET A 198 8.33 2.31 -0.08
N ILE A 199 7.10 2.22 0.45
CA ILE A 199 6.43 3.34 1.14
C ILE A 199 7.25 3.78 2.36
N ILE A 200 7.80 2.84 3.16
CA ILE A 200 8.65 3.17 4.31
C ILE A 200 9.82 4.07 3.86
N GLY A 201 10.52 3.69 2.79
CA GLY A 201 11.63 4.49 2.28
C GLY A 201 11.20 5.85 1.76
N TYR A 202 10.11 5.89 1.00
CA TYR A 202 9.59 7.11 0.38
C TYR A 202 9.09 8.13 1.41
N SER A 203 8.32 7.65 2.40
CA SER A 203 7.79 8.49 3.49
C SER A 203 8.91 9.11 4.33
N VAL A 204 9.96 8.34 4.61
CA VAL A 204 11.11 8.86 5.35
C VAL A 204 11.85 9.95 4.57
N ASP A 205 11.98 9.81 3.26
CA ASP A 205 12.64 10.81 2.42
C ASP A 205 11.85 12.14 2.42
N SER A 206 10.53 12.10 2.33
CA SER A 206 9.65 13.28 2.40
C SER A 206 9.73 13.97 3.76
N ASP A 207 9.71 13.18 4.84
CA ASP A 207 9.81 13.68 6.20
C ASP A 207 11.20 14.23 6.52
N ILE A 208 12.28 13.63 6.02
CA ILE A 208 13.65 14.16 6.14
C ILE A 208 13.76 15.49 5.41
N LEU A 209 13.19 15.61 4.21
CA LEU A 209 13.17 16.84 3.44
C LEU A 209 12.51 17.96 4.25
N LEU A 210 11.32 17.72 4.79
CA LEU A 210 10.57 18.69 5.61
C LEU A 210 11.36 19.09 6.86
N ASN A 211 11.83 18.09 7.64
CA ASN A 211 12.57 18.33 8.88
C ASN A 211 13.86 19.10 8.64
N ASN A 212 14.60 18.79 7.57
CA ASN A 212 15.85 19.45 7.24
C ASN A 212 15.62 20.93 6.88
N HIS A 213 14.55 21.26 6.16
CA HIS A 213 14.18 22.64 5.85
C HIS A 213 13.80 23.44 7.11
N ILE A 214 13.06 22.83 8.03
CA ILE A 214 12.57 23.49 9.24
C ILE A 214 13.65 23.64 10.32
N LEU A 215 14.47 22.60 10.52
CA LEU A 215 15.41 22.52 11.64
C LEU A 215 16.80 23.08 11.32
N ARG A 216 17.27 22.95 10.07
CA ARG A 216 18.66 23.28 9.71
C ARG A 216 18.82 24.56 8.91
N ARG A 217 17.75 25.11 8.28
CA ARG A 217 17.82 26.34 7.54
C ARG A 217 17.43 27.54 8.40
N SER A 218 18.12 28.67 8.19
CA SER A 218 17.75 29.98 8.76
C SER A 218 16.53 30.53 8.03
N GLY A 219 15.54 31.00 8.74
CA GLY A 219 14.32 31.60 8.18
C GLY A 219 13.09 31.40 9.07
N ASP A 220 11.97 31.98 8.65
CA ASP A 220 10.71 31.77 9.33
C ASP A 220 10.22 30.32 9.17
N PHE A 221 9.53 29.82 10.20
CA PHE A 221 9.00 28.47 10.23
C PHE A 221 8.07 28.19 9.06
N TYR A 222 7.14 29.09 8.83
CA TYR A 222 6.10 28.91 7.80
C TYR A 222 6.67 29.02 6.39
N GLU A 223 7.59 29.96 6.16
CA GLU A 223 8.30 30.06 4.88
C GLU A 223 9.12 28.80 4.57
N SER A 224 9.81 28.26 5.57
CA SER A 224 10.60 27.02 5.44
C SER A 224 9.69 25.82 5.16
N THR A 225 8.54 25.74 5.84
CA THR A 225 7.53 24.69 5.61
C THR A 225 6.95 24.79 4.21
N TYR A 226 6.57 25.98 3.75
CA TYR A 226 6.01 26.19 2.42
C TYR A 226 7.02 25.80 1.32
N ARG A 227 8.28 26.18 1.49
CA ARG A 227 9.35 25.84 0.54
C ARG A 227 9.60 24.32 0.46
N ALA A 228 9.57 23.64 1.61
CA ALA A 228 9.66 22.16 1.66
C ALA A 228 8.43 21.52 1.00
N MET A 229 7.23 22.05 1.32
CA MET A 229 5.95 21.58 0.80
C MET A 229 5.88 21.68 -0.72
N ARG A 230 6.30 22.80 -1.31
CA ARG A 230 6.31 22.98 -2.76
C ARG A 230 7.13 21.90 -3.46
N THR A 231 8.31 21.56 -2.93
CA THR A 231 9.15 20.50 -3.49
C THR A 231 8.56 19.11 -3.23
N GLY A 232 8.22 18.80 -1.98
CA GLY A 232 7.76 17.47 -1.60
C GLY A 232 6.41 17.11 -2.21
N VAL A 233 5.42 18.02 -2.21
CA VAL A 233 4.11 17.78 -2.87
C VAL A 233 4.28 17.52 -4.36
N THR A 234 5.12 18.30 -5.05
CA THR A 234 5.38 18.08 -6.48
C THR A 234 6.00 16.70 -6.72
N MET A 235 6.99 16.30 -5.91
CA MET A 235 7.61 14.97 -6.01
C MET A 235 6.58 13.85 -5.78
N THR A 236 5.80 13.94 -4.72
CA THR A 236 4.82 12.89 -4.39
C THR A 236 3.68 12.83 -5.41
N LEU A 237 3.16 13.98 -5.89
CA LEU A 237 2.12 14.00 -6.92
C LEU A 237 2.61 13.40 -8.25
N THR A 238 3.85 13.67 -8.67
CA THR A 238 4.41 13.04 -9.87
C THR A 238 4.56 11.54 -9.71
N SER A 239 4.96 11.07 -8.53
CA SER A 239 5.02 9.65 -8.22
C SER A 239 3.64 9.00 -8.20
N ILE A 240 2.64 9.63 -7.57
CA ILE A 240 1.24 9.16 -7.58
C ILE A 240 0.74 9.05 -9.03
N ALA A 241 0.97 10.07 -9.86
CA ALA A 241 0.55 10.04 -11.27
C ALA A 241 1.21 8.87 -12.03
N ALA A 242 2.50 8.63 -11.82
CA ALA A 242 3.20 7.50 -12.41
C ALA A 242 2.63 6.15 -11.93
N MET A 243 2.32 6.01 -10.64
CA MET A 243 1.72 4.79 -10.09
C MET A 243 0.30 4.57 -10.59
N ILE A 244 -0.50 5.62 -10.77
CA ILE A 244 -1.83 5.52 -11.40
C ILE A 244 -1.72 5.03 -12.83
N VAL A 245 -0.81 5.59 -13.63
CA VAL A 245 -0.59 5.13 -15.01
C VAL A 245 -0.13 3.68 -15.02
N MET A 246 0.81 3.29 -14.15
CA MET A 246 1.26 1.91 -14.01
C MET A 246 0.08 0.98 -13.67
N THR A 247 -0.75 1.37 -12.71
CA THR A 247 -1.94 0.58 -12.31
C THR A 247 -2.90 0.38 -13.47
N ILE A 248 -3.22 1.45 -14.21
CA ILE A 248 -4.13 1.38 -15.38
C ILE A 248 -3.55 0.43 -16.44
N VAL A 249 -2.29 0.62 -16.80
CA VAL A 249 -1.62 -0.21 -17.80
C VAL A 249 -1.55 -1.66 -17.35
N ALA A 250 -1.13 -1.91 -16.10
CA ALA A 250 -1.06 -3.26 -15.56
C ALA A 250 -2.42 -3.97 -15.54
N THR A 251 -3.49 -3.24 -15.18
CA THR A 251 -4.86 -3.77 -15.21
C THR A 251 -5.31 -4.10 -16.63
N LEU A 252 -5.02 -3.23 -17.59
CA LEU A 252 -5.35 -3.47 -18.99
C LEU A 252 -4.64 -4.70 -19.58
N PHE A 253 -3.39 -4.93 -19.17
CA PHE A 253 -2.61 -6.09 -19.63
C PHE A 253 -2.78 -7.33 -18.72
N GLY A 254 -3.62 -7.27 -17.69
CA GLY A 254 -3.88 -8.40 -16.80
C GLY A 254 -2.71 -8.78 -15.91
N ILE A 255 -1.81 -7.84 -15.62
CA ILE A 255 -0.68 -8.04 -14.71
C ILE A 255 -1.14 -7.69 -13.29
N SER A 256 -1.87 -8.62 -12.65
CA SER A 256 -2.55 -8.40 -11.38
C SER A 256 -1.59 -7.96 -10.26
N LEU A 257 -0.41 -8.58 -10.18
CA LEU A 257 0.62 -8.24 -9.20
C LEU A 257 1.05 -6.77 -9.32
N LEU A 258 1.34 -6.31 -10.55
CA LEU A 258 1.81 -4.94 -10.78
C LEU A 258 0.68 -3.93 -10.55
N ALA A 259 -0.56 -4.28 -10.87
CA ALA A 259 -1.73 -3.45 -10.57
C ALA A 259 -1.92 -3.29 -9.05
N ALA A 260 -1.82 -4.37 -8.28
CA ALA A 260 -1.91 -4.33 -6.82
C ALA A 260 -0.79 -3.49 -6.19
N ILE A 261 0.45 -3.65 -6.63
CA ILE A 261 1.60 -2.82 -6.21
C ILE A 261 1.28 -1.34 -6.45
N GLY A 262 0.81 -0.99 -7.64
CA GLY A 262 0.51 0.40 -8.01
C GLY A 262 -0.57 1.01 -7.13
N ILE A 263 -1.66 0.30 -6.87
CA ILE A 263 -2.76 0.76 -5.99
C ILE A 263 -2.25 0.99 -4.55
N VAL A 264 -1.49 0.04 -4.00
CA VAL A 264 -0.94 0.14 -2.64
C VAL A 264 -0.01 1.34 -2.52
N LEU A 265 0.83 1.57 -3.53
CA LEU A 265 1.72 2.75 -3.57
C LEU A 265 0.94 4.06 -3.67
N VAL A 266 -0.14 4.13 -4.46
CA VAL A 266 -1.00 5.32 -4.52
C VAL A 266 -1.60 5.63 -3.15
N PHE A 267 -2.09 4.61 -2.43
CA PHE A 267 -2.64 4.79 -1.08
C PHE A 267 -1.58 5.26 -0.09
N GLY A 268 -0.41 4.62 -0.09
CA GLY A 268 0.69 4.98 0.80
C GLY A 268 1.21 6.39 0.56
N LEU A 269 1.45 6.76 -0.70
CA LEU A 269 1.90 8.11 -1.06
C LEU A 269 0.85 9.18 -0.75
N THR A 270 -0.44 8.87 -0.86
CA THR A 270 -1.52 9.78 -0.47
C THR A 270 -1.57 9.94 1.06
N ALA A 271 -1.39 8.86 1.80
CA ALA A 271 -1.28 8.89 3.25
C ALA A 271 -0.05 9.70 3.70
N ASP A 272 1.10 9.50 3.05
CA ASP A 272 2.35 10.24 3.31
C ASP A 272 2.15 11.76 3.13
N LEU A 273 1.50 12.21 2.05
CA LEU A 273 1.18 13.63 1.88
C LEU A 273 0.38 14.19 3.06
N MET A 274 -0.63 13.46 3.50
CA MET A 274 -1.46 13.88 4.63
C MET A 274 -0.64 13.89 5.93
N ASN A 275 0.10 12.84 6.21
CA ASN A 275 0.86 12.70 7.46
C ASN A 275 2.01 13.71 7.53
N THR A 276 2.78 13.88 6.46
CA THR A 276 3.91 14.82 6.41
C THR A 276 3.45 16.25 6.59
N TYR A 277 2.39 16.70 5.89
CA TYR A 277 1.99 18.12 5.91
C TYR A 277 0.94 18.48 6.94
N LEU A 278 0.33 17.52 7.62
CA LEU A 278 -0.58 17.78 8.74
C LEU A 278 0.02 17.30 10.08
N LEU A 279 0.36 16.04 10.19
CA LEU A 279 0.84 15.46 11.45
C LEU A 279 2.26 15.94 11.77
N ASN A 280 3.22 15.72 10.87
CA ASN A 280 4.63 16.02 11.10
C ASN A 280 4.85 17.54 11.25
N VAL A 281 4.25 18.38 10.38
CA VAL A 281 4.30 19.84 10.53
C VAL A 281 3.75 20.29 11.88
N SER A 282 2.64 19.71 12.37
CA SER A 282 2.06 20.09 13.66
C SER A 282 2.98 19.78 14.84
N LEU A 283 3.67 18.63 14.82
CA LEU A 283 4.63 18.21 15.85
C LEU A 283 5.91 19.05 15.80
N LEU A 284 6.41 19.38 14.59
CA LEU A 284 7.56 20.27 14.42
C LEU A 284 7.26 21.70 14.88
N ARG A 285 6.04 22.20 14.60
CA ARG A 285 5.58 23.50 15.10
C ARG A 285 5.52 23.52 16.62
N TRP A 286 4.99 22.46 17.23
CA TRP A 286 4.99 22.31 18.68
C TRP A 286 6.41 22.28 19.25
N TYR A 287 7.31 21.51 18.63
CA TYR A 287 8.70 21.42 19.04
C TYR A 287 9.42 22.76 18.98
N LYS A 288 9.29 23.51 17.85
CA LYS A 288 10.01 24.78 17.62
C LYS A 288 9.50 25.90 18.54
N PHE A 289 8.19 25.98 18.77
CA PHE A 289 7.62 27.09 19.53
C PHE A 289 7.36 26.81 21.00
N LYS A 290 7.23 25.56 21.44
CA LYS A 290 6.92 25.20 22.83
C LYS A 290 7.93 24.28 23.49
N GLY A 291 8.71 23.51 22.73
CA GLY A 291 9.58 22.44 23.24
C GLY A 291 11.03 22.78 23.47
N VAL A 292 11.57 23.80 22.79
CA VAL A 292 13.03 24.12 22.80
C VAL A 292 13.31 25.49 23.44
N ALA A 293 12.31 26.26 23.73
CA ALA A 293 12.48 27.57 24.37
C ALA A 293 12.72 27.46 25.90
N ARG A 294 13.33 26.36 26.36
CA ARG A 294 13.77 26.19 27.77
C ARG A 294 15.18 25.61 27.85
#